data_54000899bc1186bb8fdf6bb9c8c28d3d
#
_entry.id   54000899bc1186bb8fdf6bb9c8c28d3d
#
_cell.length_a   1.000
_cell.length_b   1.000
_cell.length_c   1.000
_cell.angle_alpha   90.00
_cell.angle_beta   90.00
_cell.angle_gamma   90.00
#
_symmetry.space_group_name_H-M   'P 1'
#
loop_
_entity.id
_entity.type
_entity.pdbx_description
1 polymer ?
#
loop_
_entity_poly.entity_id
_entity_poly.type
_entity_poly.pdbx_seq_one_letter_code
_entity_poly.pdbx_strand_id
1 'polypeptide(L)'
;MQLQEEVTVSKEAASKKGTSAFLDAGEQQPLEALLKASIVGSANDATCALAEKIAGSEAAFVERMNARADQLGVDAVFADCTGLSEQSLVSAAAFADIAAELCRHSAFFEYSACWTYSLVHASGRETEITNANTLVRDGLCDGMATGSTSASGYSMVASAKNGNARFLCVILGDREAGRRASAAKRAISEATAAYGVKQIANRDTKYRTIPLENADPGSVDLYPSEDLAILYRKGEEKSICTQVEIDEGLAPPICLGQIAGRIVVDAGGTQYSVALEAREAVEQRSLRSAFGRILHIWLEEAAADAG
;
A
#
# COMPACT_ATOMS: atom_id res chain seq x y z
N MET A 1 -18.92 0.84 -3.15
CA MET A 1 -19.56 -0.47 -2.85
C MET A 1 -19.37 -0.77 -1.38
N GLN A 2 -20.40 -1.27 -0.71
CA GLN A 2 -20.28 -1.71 0.67
C GLN A 2 -19.93 -3.21 0.69
N LEU A 3 -19.05 -3.64 1.58
CA LEU A 3 -18.58 -5.04 1.64
C LEU A 3 -19.71 -6.05 1.92
N GLN A 4 -20.79 -5.60 2.56
CA GLN A 4 -21.98 -6.41 2.89
C GLN A 4 -23.05 -6.37 1.78
N GLU A 5 -22.78 -5.71 0.66
CA GLU A 5 -23.71 -5.68 -0.47
C GLU A 5 -23.81 -7.06 -1.10
N GLU A 6 -25.05 -7.53 -1.31
CA GLU A 6 -25.31 -8.83 -1.94
C GLU A 6 -25.03 -8.81 -3.46
N VAL A 7 -24.38 -9.83 -3.91
CA VAL A 7 -24.05 -10.08 -5.32
C VAL A 7 -24.70 -11.35 -5.76
N THR A 8 -25.51 -11.29 -6.80
CA THR A 8 -26.12 -12.49 -7.41
C THR A 8 -25.12 -13.12 -8.38
N VAL A 9 -24.80 -14.38 -8.15
CA VAL A 9 -23.89 -15.15 -9.01
C VAL A 9 -24.57 -15.50 -10.32
N SER A 10 -24.02 -15.08 -11.45
CA SER A 10 -24.54 -15.42 -12.77
C SER A 10 -24.27 -16.89 -13.15
N LYS A 11 -24.96 -17.37 -14.16
CA LYS A 11 -24.68 -18.70 -14.73
C LYS A 11 -23.28 -18.76 -15.36
N GLU A 12 -22.81 -17.64 -15.90
CA GLU A 12 -21.48 -17.52 -16.49
C GLU A 12 -20.41 -17.62 -15.41
N ALA A 13 -20.52 -16.85 -14.33
CA ALA A 13 -19.60 -16.92 -13.21
C ALA A 13 -19.58 -18.32 -12.59
N ALA A 14 -20.73 -18.92 -12.27
CA ALA A 14 -20.81 -20.25 -11.68
C ALA A 14 -20.23 -21.38 -12.58
N SER A 15 -20.15 -21.15 -13.89
CA SER A 15 -19.62 -22.13 -14.85
C SER A 15 -18.11 -22.02 -15.11
N LYS A 16 -17.41 -21.05 -14.47
CA LYS A 16 -15.98 -20.85 -14.68
C LYS A 16 -15.17 -22.08 -14.28
N LYS A 17 -14.24 -22.44 -15.15
CA LYS A 17 -13.37 -23.60 -14.97
C LYS A 17 -12.19 -23.24 -14.03
N GLY A 18 -11.46 -24.27 -13.62
CA GLY A 18 -10.28 -24.15 -12.77
C GLY A 18 -10.64 -24.16 -11.30
N THR A 19 -9.91 -23.40 -10.49
CA THR A 19 -10.17 -23.29 -9.04
C THR A 19 -11.50 -22.58 -8.82
N SER A 20 -12.33 -23.12 -7.93
CA SER A 20 -13.70 -22.67 -7.71
C SER A 20 -14.05 -22.66 -6.23
N ALA A 21 -14.88 -21.72 -5.83
CA ALA A 21 -15.58 -21.71 -4.54
C ALA A 21 -16.87 -22.54 -4.58
N PHE A 22 -17.21 -23.14 -5.72
CA PHE A 22 -18.41 -23.94 -6.00
C PHE A 22 -19.70 -23.14 -5.78
N LEU A 23 -19.72 -21.91 -6.29
CA LEU A 23 -20.89 -21.05 -6.26
C LEU A 23 -22.01 -21.57 -7.18
N ASP A 24 -23.25 -21.53 -6.69
CA ASP A 24 -24.41 -21.93 -7.46
C ASP A 24 -24.97 -20.75 -8.27
N ALA A 25 -25.43 -21.01 -9.49
CA ALA A 25 -26.06 -19.98 -10.33
C ALA A 25 -27.34 -19.43 -9.67
N GLY A 26 -27.43 -18.13 -9.53
CA GLY A 26 -28.52 -17.44 -8.84
C GLY A 26 -28.34 -17.32 -7.32
N GLU A 27 -27.29 -17.90 -6.77
CA GLU A 27 -26.91 -17.73 -5.38
C GLU A 27 -26.59 -16.26 -5.08
N GLN A 28 -26.94 -15.79 -3.89
CA GLN A 28 -26.55 -14.48 -3.39
C GLN A 28 -25.45 -14.62 -2.34
N GLN A 29 -24.40 -13.85 -2.53
CA GLN A 29 -23.26 -13.81 -1.62
C GLN A 29 -22.87 -12.37 -1.29
N PRO A 30 -22.47 -12.06 -0.06
CA PRO A 30 -21.88 -10.78 0.26
C PRO A 30 -20.62 -10.50 -0.59
N LEU A 31 -20.43 -9.27 -1.04
CA LEU A 31 -19.26 -8.86 -1.80
C LEU A 31 -17.95 -9.26 -1.10
N GLU A 32 -17.90 -9.14 0.23
CA GLU A 32 -16.74 -9.54 1.03
C GLU A 32 -16.45 -11.05 0.94
N ALA A 33 -17.50 -11.88 0.93
CA ALA A 33 -17.34 -13.32 0.80
C ALA A 33 -16.71 -13.72 -0.55
N LEU A 34 -17.16 -13.07 -1.64
CA LEU A 34 -16.58 -13.25 -2.95
C LEU A 34 -15.14 -12.74 -3.05
N LEU A 35 -14.82 -11.59 -2.42
CA LEU A 35 -13.45 -11.09 -2.33
C LEU A 35 -12.55 -12.08 -1.60
N LYS A 36 -12.98 -12.62 -0.46
CA LYS A 36 -12.22 -13.63 0.28
C LYS A 36 -12.01 -14.89 -0.55
N ALA A 37 -13.05 -15.40 -1.20
CA ALA A 37 -12.96 -16.58 -2.05
C ALA A 37 -11.99 -16.37 -3.22
N SER A 38 -12.04 -15.20 -3.86
CA SER A 38 -11.16 -14.84 -4.97
C SER A 38 -9.71 -14.66 -4.51
N ILE A 39 -9.46 -13.96 -3.39
CA ILE A 39 -8.10 -13.62 -2.93
C ILE A 39 -7.43 -14.82 -2.25
N VAL A 40 -8.13 -15.51 -1.35
CA VAL A 40 -7.57 -16.65 -0.58
C VAL A 40 -7.46 -17.88 -1.48
N GLY A 41 -8.55 -18.22 -2.15
CA GLY A 41 -8.67 -19.47 -2.92
C GLY A 41 -8.32 -19.34 -4.40
N SER A 42 -8.11 -18.13 -4.91
CA SER A 42 -8.02 -17.90 -6.36
C SER A 42 -9.23 -18.48 -7.11
N ALA A 43 -10.43 -18.35 -6.52
CA ALA A 43 -11.66 -18.93 -7.05
C ALA A 43 -12.16 -18.14 -8.27
N ASN A 44 -12.19 -18.80 -9.42
CA ASN A 44 -12.49 -18.17 -10.70
C ASN A 44 -13.97 -17.77 -10.82
N ASP A 45 -14.87 -18.55 -10.25
CA ASP A 45 -16.31 -18.23 -10.16
C ASP A 45 -16.55 -16.97 -9.34
N ALA A 46 -15.92 -16.85 -8.17
CA ALA A 46 -16.01 -15.65 -7.36
C ALA A 46 -15.36 -14.43 -8.04
N THR A 47 -14.22 -14.63 -8.71
CA THR A 47 -13.54 -13.55 -9.47
C THR A 47 -14.42 -13.04 -10.62
N CYS A 48 -15.07 -13.93 -11.36
CA CYS A 48 -15.98 -13.56 -12.44
C CYS A 48 -17.22 -12.83 -11.90
N ALA A 49 -17.83 -13.31 -10.81
CA ALA A 49 -18.97 -12.65 -10.18
C ALA A 49 -18.63 -11.22 -9.71
N LEU A 50 -17.42 -11.03 -9.17
CA LEU A 50 -16.91 -9.70 -8.82
C LEU A 50 -16.71 -8.81 -10.06
N ALA A 51 -16.14 -9.35 -11.13
CA ALA A 51 -15.93 -8.63 -12.38
C ALA A 51 -17.27 -8.14 -12.98
N GLU A 52 -18.27 -9.02 -13.03
CA GLU A 52 -19.63 -8.68 -13.46
C GLU A 52 -20.27 -7.61 -12.56
N LYS A 53 -20.15 -7.73 -11.25
CA LYS A 53 -20.67 -6.74 -10.30
C LYS A 53 -20.03 -5.35 -10.48
N ILE A 54 -18.72 -5.31 -10.73
CA ILE A 54 -17.96 -4.06 -10.84
C ILE A 54 -18.18 -3.37 -12.18
N ALA A 55 -18.31 -4.13 -13.27
CA ALA A 55 -18.29 -3.60 -14.63
C ALA A 55 -19.55 -3.94 -15.47
N GLY A 56 -20.45 -4.76 -14.94
CA GLY A 56 -21.65 -5.23 -15.63
C GLY A 56 -21.44 -6.48 -16.47
N SER A 57 -20.19 -6.80 -16.84
CA SER A 57 -19.80 -8.04 -17.51
C SER A 57 -18.31 -8.30 -17.35
N GLU A 58 -17.88 -9.56 -17.54
CA GLU A 58 -16.46 -9.91 -17.58
C GLU A 58 -15.72 -9.13 -18.68
N ALA A 59 -16.28 -9.02 -19.88
CA ALA A 59 -15.66 -8.29 -20.99
C ALA A 59 -15.39 -6.82 -20.62
N ALA A 60 -16.38 -6.12 -20.05
CA ALA A 60 -16.22 -4.74 -19.62
C ALA A 60 -15.21 -4.61 -18.45
N PHE A 61 -15.08 -5.64 -17.60
CA PHE A 61 -14.06 -5.66 -16.57
C PHE A 61 -12.66 -5.82 -17.15
N VAL A 62 -12.49 -6.71 -18.14
CA VAL A 62 -11.22 -6.90 -18.87
C VAL A 62 -10.78 -5.63 -19.58
N GLU A 63 -11.71 -4.86 -20.17
CA GLU A 63 -11.40 -3.54 -20.72
C GLU A 63 -10.84 -2.59 -19.64
N ARG A 64 -11.43 -2.60 -18.43
CA ARG A 64 -10.90 -1.82 -17.31
C ARG A 64 -9.53 -2.31 -16.82
N MET A 65 -9.29 -3.63 -16.83
CA MET A 65 -7.97 -4.18 -16.50
C MET A 65 -6.90 -3.68 -17.47
N ASN A 66 -7.15 -3.74 -18.78
CA ASN A 66 -6.24 -3.25 -19.81
C ASN A 66 -6.05 -1.73 -19.70
N ALA A 67 -7.11 -0.95 -19.55
CA ALA A 67 -7.01 0.49 -19.34
C ALA A 67 -6.18 0.85 -18.07
N ARG A 68 -6.27 0.02 -17.03
CA ARG A 68 -5.44 0.22 -15.83
C ARG A 68 -3.98 -0.11 -16.07
N ALA A 69 -3.68 -1.17 -16.84
CA ALA A 69 -2.32 -1.50 -17.27
C ALA A 69 -1.69 -0.34 -18.07
N ASP A 70 -2.44 0.23 -19.01
CA ASP A 70 -2.01 1.40 -19.80
C ASP A 70 -1.72 2.61 -18.89
N GLN A 71 -2.58 2.89 -17.92
CA GLN A 71 -2.37 3.98 -16.94
C GLN A 71 -1.14 3.78 -16.08
N LEU A 72 -0.80 2.53 -15.76
CA LEU A 72 0.41 2.18 -15.02
C LEU A 72 1.66 2.18 -15.92
N GLY A 73 1.48 2.27 -17.24
CA GLY A 73 2.58 2.21 -18.21
C GLY A 73 3.25 0.84 -18.29
N VAL A 74 2.51 -0.24 -17.98
CA VAL A 74 3.04 -1.60 -17.96
C VAL A 74 2.65 -2.36 -19.23
N ASP A 75 3.58 -3.16 -19.76
CA ASP A 75 3.36 -4.03 -20.92
C ASP A 75 2.63 -5.31 -20.48
N ALA A 76 1.31 -5.25 -20.46
CA ALA A 76 0.42 -6.36 -20.11
C ALA A 76 -0.84 -6.33 -20.94
N VAL A 77 -1.33 -7.50 -21.35
CA VAL A 77 -2.60 -7.71 -22.05
C VAL A 77 -3.41 -8.75 -21.30
N PHE A 78 -4.63 -8.40 -20.95
CA PHE A 78 -5.58 -9.30 -20.28
C PHE A 78 -6.73 -9.63 -21.24
N ALA A 79 -7.05 -10.91 -21.36
CA ALA A 79 -8.13 -11.40 -22.21
C ALA A 79 -9.29 -12.00 -21.40
N ASP A 80 -9.08 -12.23 -20.11
CA ASP A 80 -10.09 -12.69 -19.15
C ASP A 80 -9.76 -12.16 -17.75
N CYS A 81 -10.70 -12.27 -16.82
CA CYS A 81 -10.50 -11.80 -15.44
C CYS A 81 -9.86 -12.87 -14.53
N THR A 82 -9.69 -14.09 -14.99
CA THR A 82 -9.26 -15.25 -14.19
C THR A 82 -7.84 -15.72 -14.49
N GLY A 83 -7.27 -15.31 -15.62
CA GLY A 83 -5.94 -15.72 -16.08
C GLY A 83 -5.91 -17.12 -16.70
N LEU A 84 -7.07 -17.65 -17.12
CA LEU A 84 -7.16 -18.92 -17.83
C LEU A 84 -6.91 -18.79 -19.34
N SER A 85 -7.09 -17.60 -19.89
CA SER A 85 -6.88 -17.36 -21.31
C SER A 85 -5.41 -17.34 -21.67
N GLU A 86 -5.03 -18.13 -22.67
CA GLU A 86 -3.66 -18.12 -23.23
C GLU A 86 -3.34 -16.82 -24.00
N GLN A 87 -4.34 -15.97 -24.24
CA GLN A 87 -4.17 -14.65 -24.85
C GLN A 87 -3.77 -13.57 -23.86
N SER A 88 -3.85 -13.85 -22.55
CA SER A 88 -3.34 -12.95 -21.51
C SER A 88 -1.82 -13.05 -21.43
N LEU A 89 -1.14 -11.92 -21.60
CA LEU A 89 0.32 -11.85 -21.65
C LEU A 89 0.82 -10.76 -20.68
N VAL A 90 1.80 -11.10 -19.87
CA VAL A 90 2.44 -10.17 -18.92
C VAL A 90 3.88 -10.58 -18.68
N SER A 91 4.79 -9.61 -18.65
CA SER A 91 6.16 -9.85 -18.23
C SER A 91 6.25 -9.91 -16.70
N ALA A 92 7.31 -10.53 -16.16
CA ALA A 92 7.53 -10.56 -14.71
C ALA A 92 7.73 -9.16 -14.13
N ALA A 93 8.37 -8.24 -14.85
CA ALA A 93 8.54 -6.85 -14.45
C ALA A 93 7.19 -6.12 -14.40
N ALA A 94 6.39 -6.18 -15.47
CA ALA A 94 5.06 -5.58 -15.51
C ALA A 94 4.16 -6.13 -14.39
N PHE A 95 4.25 -7.44 -14.11
CA PHE A 95 3.46 -8.03 -13.03
C PHE A 95 3.94 -7.57 -11.64
N ALA A 96 5.23 -7.30 -11.46
CA ALA A 96 5.76 -6.71 -10.23
C ALA A 96 5.24 -5.28 -10.02
N ASP A 97 5.14 -4.47 -11.07
CA ASP A 97 4.61 -3.11 -11.00
C ASP A 97 3.10 -3.11 -10.65
N ILE A 98 2.32 -4.02 -11.24
CA ILE A 98 0.90 -4.22 -10.90
C ILE A 98 0.77 -4.65 -9.43
N ALA A 99 1.63 -5.57 -8.97
CA ALA A 99 1.63 -6.02 -7.59
C ALA A 99 2.05 -4.91 -6.61
N ALA A 100 3.01 -4.07 -7.01
CA ALA A 100 3.43 -2.90 -6.22
C ALA A 100 2.29 -1.89 -6.07
N GLU A 101 1.51 -1.65 -7.13
CA GLU A 101 0.32 -0.81 -7.04
C GLU A 101 -0.73 -1.40 -6.09
N LEU A 102 -0.97 -2.72 -6.15
CA LEU A 102 -1.88 -3.40 -5.22
C LEU A 102 -1.43 -3.28 -3.77
N CYS A 103 -0.11 -3.21 -3.51
CA CYS A 103 0.44 -3.03 -2.16
C CYS A 103 0.04 -1.70 -1.49
N ARG A 104 -0.43 -0.72 -2.23
CA ARG A 104 -0.96 0.55 -1.69
C ARG A 104 -2.32 0.37 -1.00
N HIS A 105 -2.99 -0.76 -1.22
CA HIS A 105 -4.29 -1.08 -0.65
C HIS A 105 -4.13 -2.04 0.54
N SER A 106 -3.94 -1.51 1.74
CA SER A 106 -3.67 -2.31 2.95
C SER A 106 -4.76 -3.34 3.25
N ALA A 107 -6.02 -3.02 2.98
CA ALA A 107 -7.16 -3.93 3.17
C ALA A 107 -7.03 -5.26 2.39
N PHE A 108 -6.29 -5.28 1.27
CA PHE A 108 -6.01 -6.50 0.53
C PHE A 108 -5.30 -7.55 1.40
N PHE A 109 -4.36 -7.10 2.24
CA PHE A 109 -3.54 -7.99 3.07
C PHE A 109 -4.30 -8.59 4.25
N GLU A 110 -5.41 -7.99 4.66
CA GLU A 110 -6.32 -8.59 5.66
C GLU A 110 -6.90 -9.91 5.16
N TYR A 111 -7.11 -10.04 3.85
CA TYR A 111 -7.61 -11.26 3.23
C TYR A 111 -6.47 -12.16 2.73
N SER A 112 -5.48 -11.62 2.03
CA SER A 112 -4.44 -12.43 1.40
C SER A 112 -3.52 -13.15 2.38
N ALA A 113 -3.39 -12.63 3.61
CA ALA A 113 -2.66 -13.28 4.71
C ALA A 113 -3.44 -14.41 5.39
N CYS A 114 -4.71 -14.61 5.04
CA CYS A 114 -5.53 -15.67 5.58
C CYS A 114 -5.14 -17.02 4.99
N TRP A 115 -4.95 -18.04 5.85
CA TRP A 115 -4.62 -19.40 5.40
C TRP A 115 -5.85 -20.17 4.95
N THR A 116 -6.94 -20.12 5.72
CA THR A 116 -8.20 -20.82 5.41
C THR A 116 -9.38 -19.88 5.60
N TYR A 117 -10.43 -20.11 4.82
CA TYR A 117 -11.68 -19.37 4.90
C TYR A 117 -12.85 -20.33 4.61
N SER A 118 -13.87 -20.36 5.46
CA SER A 118 -15.09 -21.11 5.23
C SER A 118 -16.14 -20.21 4.58
N LEU A 119 -16.51 -20.54 3.34
CA LEU A 119 -17.59 -19.89 2.61
C LEU A 119 -18.90 -20.61 2.92
N VAL A 120 -19.88 -19.88 3.45
CA VAL A 120 -21.23 -20.41 3.69
C VAL A 120 -22.12 -20.05 2.51
N HIS A 121 -22.68 -21.06 1.85
CA HIS A 121 -23.60 -20.90 0.73
C HIS A 121 -25.03 -20.61 1.19
N ALA A 122 -25.84 -20.03 0.32
CA ALA A 122 -27.24 -19.77 0.60
C ALA A 122 -28.05 -21.05 0.97
N SER A 123 -27.60 -22.23 0.52
CA SER A 123 -28.17 -23.54 0.89
C SER A 123 -27.79 -24.01 2.29
N GLY A 124 -26.88 -23.31 3.00
CA GLY A 124 -26.29 -23.76 4.26
C GLY A 124 -25.10 -24.71 4.09
N ARG A 125 -24.71 -25.05 2.86
CA ARG A 125 -23.48 -25.78 2.57
C ARG A 125 -22.26 -24.90 2.91
N GLU A 126 -21.22 -25.49 3.44
CA GLU A 126 -19.95 -24.83 3.67
C GLU A 126 -18.87 -25.34 2.71
N THR A 127 -18.08 -24.42 2.17
CA THR A 127 -16.90 -24.74 1.36
C THR A 127 -15.67 -24.18 2.07
N GLU A 128 -14.77 -25.07 2.48
CA GLU A 128 -13.47 -24.65 3.02
C GLU A 128 -12.52 -24.30 1.88
N ILE A 129 -12.06 -23.07 1.89
CA ILE A 129 -11.15 -22.48 0.90
C ILE A 129 -9.78 -22.35 1.58
N THR A 130 -8.76 -22.92 0.97
CA THR A 130 -7.37 -22.89 1.47
C THR A 130 -6.52 -22.02 0.53
N ASN A 131 -5.66 -21.21 1.12
CA ASN A 131 -4.75 -20.36 0.36
C ASN A 131 -3.76 -21.22 -0.46
N ALA A 132 -3.72 -20.96 -1.75
CA ALA A 132 -2.83 -21.69 -2.65
C ALA A 132 -1.34 -21.29 -2.46
N ASN A 133 -1.07 -20.19 -1.76
CA ASN A 133 0.27 -19.76 -1.40
C ASN A 133 0.69 -20.38 -0.05
N THR A 134 1.41 -21.50 -0.10
CA THR A 134 1.89 -22.20 1.10
C THR A 134 2.83 -21.38 1.97
N LEU A 135 3.47 -20.34 1.44
CA LEU A 135 4.35 -19.44 2.20
C LEU A 135 3.56 -18.56 3.20
N VAL A 136 2.26 -18.37 2.98
CA VAL A 136 1.35 -17.72 3.93
C VAL A 136 1.19 -18.59 5.18
N ARG A 137 0.95 -19.89 5.00
CA ARG A 137 0.88 -20.85 6.11
C ARG A 137 2.13 -20.83 6.97
N ASP A 138 3.30 -20.73 6.33
CA ASP A 138 4.60 -20.78 6.99
C ASP A 138 4.97 -19.42 7.63
N GLY A 139 4.09 -18.39 7.53
CA GLY A 139 4.31 -17.05 8.08
C GLY A 139 5.43 -16.26 7.39
N LEU A 140 5.85 -16.70 6.20
CA LEU A 140 6.94 -16.08 5.44
C LEU A 140 6.46 -14.97 4.50
N CYS A 141 5.18 -15.01 4.14
CA CYS A 141 4.53 -14.08 3.23
C CYS A 141 3.16 -13.70 3.77
N ASP A 142 2.67 -12.53 3.38
CA ASP A 142 1.30 -12.04 3.66
C ASP A 142 0.41 -12.04 2.40
N GLY A 143 0.79 -12.77 1.38
CA GLY A 143 0.10 -12.92 0.09
C GLY A 143 1.13 -13.10 -1.01
N MET A 144 0.80 -13.02 -2.28
CA MET A 144 -0.40 -12.43 -2.90
C MET A 144 -1.20 -13.52 -3.62
N ALA A 145 -0.72 -13.94 -4.81
CA ALA A 145 -1.45 -14.83 -5.70
C ALA A 145 -0.58 -15.96 -6.25
N THR A 146 -1.22 -17.07 -6.58
CA THR A 146 -0.62 -18.15 -7.33
C THR A 146 -1.52 -18.55 -8.48
N GLY A 147 -0.94 -19.05 -9.56
CA GLY A 147 -1.68 -19.57 -10.71
C GLY A 147 -0.90 -20.67 -11.41
N SER A 148 -1.62 -21.48 -12.18
CA SER A 148 -1.01 -22.43 -13.09
C SER A 148 -1.97 -22.80 -14.21
N THR A 149 -1.41 -22.87 -15.42
CA THR A 149 -2.07 -23.46 -16.57
C THR A 149 -1.13 -24.42 -17.28
N SER A 150 -1.64 -25.27 -18.14
CA SER A 150 -0.81 -26.15 -18.95
C SER A 150 0.15 -25.38 -19.86
N ALA A 151 -0.26 -24.21 -20.34
CA ALA A 151 0.51 -23.35 -21.24
C ALA A 151 1.54 -22.50 -20.47
N SER A 152 1.15 -21.88 -19.35
CA SER A 152 1.98 -20.92 -18.63
C SER A 152 2.86 -21.53 -17.52
N GLY A 153 2.67 -22.83 -17.18
CA GLY A 153 3.34 -23.44 -16.03
C GLY A 153 2.87 -22.84 -14.70
N TYR A 154 3.69 -22.95 -13.67
CA TYR A 154 3.38 -22.48 -12.32
C TYR A 154 3.91 -21.07 -12.08
N SER A 155 3.05 -20.17 -11.68
CA SER A 155 3.38 -18.76 -11.42
C SER A 155 2.99 -18.36 -10.01
N MET A 156 3.71 -17.39 -9.45
CA MET A 156 3.48 -16.87 -8.09
C MET A 156 3.89 -15.41 -8.02
N VAL A 157 3.10 -14.62 -7.33
CA VAL A 157 3.49 -13.35 -6.76
C VAL A 157 3.43 -13.49 -5.25
N ALA A 158 4.56 -13.33 -4.59
CA ALA A 158 4.66 -13.40 -3.14
C ALA A 158 5.07 -12.04 -2.58
N SER A 159 4.47 -11.67 -1.46
CA SER A 159 4.74 -10.42 -0.74
C SER A 159 5.16 -10.74 0.68
N ALA A 160 6.21 -10.08 1.16
CA ALA A 160 6.63 -10.17 2.55
C ALA A 160 6.96 -8.79 3.11
N LYS A 161 6.48 -8.50 4.31
CA LYS A 161 6.76 -7.28 5.06
C LYS A 161 7.84 -7.57 6.11
N ASN A 162 8.87 -6.73 6.15
CA ASN A 162 9.90 -6.76 7.17
C ASN A 162 10.13 -5.34 7.70
N GLY A 163 9.59 -5.04 8.87
CA GLY A 163 9.53 -3.67 9.39
C GLY A 163 8.73 -2.76 8.44
N ASN A 164 9.34 -1.68 8.02
CA ASN A 164 8.73 -0.72 7.05
C ASN A 164 9.01 -1.08 5.59
N ALA A 165 9.78 -2.14 5.31
CA ALA A 165 9.99 -2.62 3.95
C ALA A 165 8.96 -3.66 3.54
N ARG A 166 8.54 -3.63 2.28
CA ARG A 166 7.81 -4.69 1.62
C ARG A 166 8.61 -5.18 0.43
N PHE A 167 8.76 -6.49 0.35
CA PHE A 167 9.44 -7.16 -0.75
C PHE A 167 8.41 -7.93 -1.57
N LEU A 168 8.54 -7.82 -2.88
CA LEU A 168 7.75 -8.58 -3.84
C LEU A 168 8.65 -9.55 -4.58
N CYS A 169 8.16 -10.75 -4.79
CA CYS A 169 8.80 -11.76 -5.61
C CYS A 169 7.81 -12.25 -6.67
N VAL A 170 8.17 -12.12 -7.93
CA VAL A 170 7.38 -12.60 -9.06
C VAL A 170 8.12 -13.75 -9.74
N ILE A 171 7.44 -14.89 -9.85
CA ILE A 171 7.94 -16.07 -10.55
C ILE A 171 6.88 -16.45 -11.58
N LEU A 172 7.27 -16.55 -12.82
CA LEU A 172 6.41 -16.97 -13.92
C LEU A 172 6.99 -18.22 -14.58
N GLY A 173 6.13 -19.15 -14.96
CA GLY A 173 6.45 -20.25 -15.83
C GLY A 173 7.36 -21.33 -15.22
N ASP A 174 7.36 -21.55 -13.91
CA ASP A 174 8.09 -22.68 -13.33
C ASP A 174 7.43 -24.02 -13.76
N ARG A 175 8.24 -25.07 -13.80
CA ARG A 175 7.78 -26.40 -14.20
C ARG A 175 7.05 -27.14 -13.10
N GLU A 176 7.24 -26.73 -11.84
CA GLU A 176 6.73 -27.42 -10.65
C GLU A 176 6.29 -26.44 -9.57
N ALA A 177 5.16 -26.71 -8.94
CA ALA A 177 4.62 -25.88 -7.85
C ALA A 177 5.58 -25.78 -6.65
N GLY A 178 6.25 -26.87 -6.28
CA GLY A 178 7.19 -26.90 -5.17
C GLY A 178 8.47 -26.08 -5.45
N ARG A 179 8.96 -26.09 -6.68
CA ARG A 179 10.11 -25.27 -7.11
C ARG A 179 9.78 -23.79 -7.06
N ARG A 180 8.60 -23.39 -7.59
CA ARG A 180 8.08 -22.04 -7.52
C ARG A 180 8.09 -21.51 -6.09
N ALA A 181 7.50 -22.28 -5.14
CA ALA A 181 7.42 -21.89 -3.73
C ALA A 181 8.83 -21.78 -3.09
N SER A 182 9.71 -22.75 -3.37
CA SER A 182 11.08 -22.76 -2.85
C SER A 182 11.91 -21.59 -3.39
N ALA A 183 11.75 -21.25 -4.66
CA ALA A 183 12.42 -20.10 -5.28
C ALA A 183 11.93 -18.78 -4.69
N ALA A 184 10.63 -18.61 -4.49
CA ALA A 184 10.05 -17.42 -3.85
C ALA A 184 10.54 -17.28 -2.41
N LYS A 185 10.52 -18.36 -1.63
CA LYS A 185 11.04 -18.40 -0.26
C LYS A 185 12.49 -17.92 -0.19
N ARG A 186 13.35 -18.47 -1.06
CA ARG A 186 14.76 -18.09 -1.11
C ARG A 186 14.93 -16.62 -1.46
N ALA A 187 14.29 -16.13 -2.54
CA ALA A 187 14.41 -14.76 -2.97
C ALA A 187 13.96 -13.76 -1.90
N ILE A 188 12.83 -14.01 -1.22
CA ILE A 188 12.35 -13.15 -0.13
C ILE A 188 13.29 -13.20 1.06
N SER A 189 13.77 -14.40 1.45
CA SER A 189 14.72 -14.54 2.56
C SER A 189 16.04 -13.82 2.28
N GLU A 190 16.56 -13.92 1.07
CA GLU A 190 17.77 -13.21 0.64
C GLU A 190 17.55 -11.68 0.65
N ALA A 191 16.43 -11.20 0.12
CA ALA A 191 16.09 -9.78 0.11
C ALA A 191 15.94 -9.21 1.53
N THR A 192 15.19 -9.88 2.40
CA THR A 192 14.99 -9.45 3.78
C THR A 192 16.26 -9.52 4.63
N ALA A 193 17.18 -10.46 4.31
CA ALA A 193 18.49 -10.52 4.94
C ALA A 193 19.42 -9.41 4.45
N ALA A 194 19.39 -9.08 3.15
CA ALA A 194 20.31 -8.15 2.52
C ALA A 194 19.94 -6.68 2.72
N TYR A 195 18.65 -6.36 2.86
CA TYR A 195 18.17 -4.97 2.88
C TYR A 195 17.54 -4.60 4.21
N GLY A 196 17.63 -3.31 4.54
CA GLY A 196 16.95 -2.65 5.63
C GLY A 196 16.25 -1.38 5.15
N VAL A 197 15.37 -0.83 5.99
CA VAL A 197 14.72 0.45 5.74
C VAL A 197 15.03 1.40 6.88
N LYS A 198 15.45 2.60 6.53
CA LYS A 198 15.67 3.70 7.47
C LYS A 198 14.57 4.73 7.29
N GLN A 199 13.76 4.93 8.32
CA GLN A 199 12.80 6.02 8.36
C GLN A 199 13.57 7.33 8.50
N ILE A 200 13.37 8.24 7.58
CA ILE A 200 14.02 9.57 7.56
C ILE A 200 13.06 10.62 8.10
N ALA A 201 11.82 10.58 7.62
CA ALA A 201 10.79 11.54 7.99
C ALA A 201 9.45 10.84 8.16
N ASN A 202 8.68 11.28 9.15
CA ASN A 202 7.30 10.85 9.38
C ASN A 202 6.43 12.10 9.37
N ARG A 203 5.42 12.11 8.49
CA ARG A 203 4.54 13.25 8.31
C ARG A 203 3.82 13.69 9.59
N ASP A 204 3.55 12.75 10.50
CA ASP A 204 2.80 13.03 11.72
C ASP A 204 3.69 13.44 12.91
N THR A 205 5.00 13.46 12.69
CA THR A 205 5.98 13.82 13.72
C THR A 205 6.65 15.15 13.39
N LYS A 206 6.64 16.07 14.36
CA LYS A 206 7.37 17.31 14.23
C LYS A 206 8.85 17.02 13.93
N TYR A 207 9.34 17.61 12.86
CA TYR A 207 10.73 17.42 12.44
C TYR A 207 11.66 18.43 13.07
N ARG A 208 11.28 19.73 13.06
CA ARG A 208 12.11 20.82 13.56
C ARG A 208 11.27 22.03 13.97
N THR A 209 11.74 22.75 14.99
CA THR A 209 11.23 24.07 15.34
C THR A 209 12.23 25.12 14.85
N ILE A 210 11.76 26.14 14.12
CA ILE A 210 12.56 27.24 13.61
C ILE A 210 12.19 28.50 14.38
N PRO A 211 13.14 29.14 15.09
CA PRO A 211 12.90 30.45 15.72
C PRO A 211 12.70 31.52 14.64
N LEU A 212 11.75 32.41 14.86
CA LEU A 212 11.42 33.50 13.94
C LEU A 212 11.44 34.83 14.65
N GLU A 213 12.16 35.80 14.06
CA GLU A 213 12.13 37.17 14.53
C GLU A 213 10.81 37.84 14.17
N ASN A 214 10.33 38.71 15.05
CA ASN A 214 9.08 39.46 14.83
C ASN A 214 7.83 38.61 14.56
N ALA A 215 7.81 37.40 15.09
CA ALA A 215 6.72 36.42 14.94
C ALA A 215 5.92 36.29 16.25
N ASP A 216 4.67 35.87 16.12
CA ASP A 216 3.80 35.50 17.22
C ASP A 216 2.98 34.23 16.83
N PRO A 217 3.32 33.04 17.37
CA PRO A 217 4.40 32.71 18.31
C PRO A 217 5.80 32.96 17.71
N GLY A 218 6.83 33.10 18.56
CA GLY A 218 8.21 33.42 18.16
C GLY A 218 8.96 32.28 17.46
N SER A 219 8.27 31.27 16.99
CA SER A 219 8.81 30.12 16.24
C SER A 219 7.74 29.45 15.41
N VAL A 220 8.16 28.64 14.45
CA VAL A 220 7.28 27.75 13.66
C VAL A 220 7.76 26.32 13.77
N ASP A 221 6.81 25.39 13.97
CA ASP A 221 7.06 23.96 13.93
C ASP A 221 6.86 23.45 12.50
N LEU A 222 7.88 22.77 11.98
CA LEU A 222 7.89 22.22 10.64
C LEU A 222 7.70 20.70 10.67
N TYR A 223 6.85 20.23 9.79
CA TYR A 223 6.51 18.84 9.60
C TYR A 223 6.81 18.39 8.17
N PRO A 224 7.25 17.15 7.95
CA PRO A 224 7.35 16.61 6.61
C PRO A 224 5.97 16.57 5.93
N SER A 225 5.89 16.92 4.66
CA SER A 225 4.65 16.85 3.87
C SER A 225 4.19 15.41 3.64
N GLU A 226 5.12 14.47 3.66
CA GLU A 226 4.89 13.04 3.47
C GLU A 226 5.91 12.20 4.25
N ASP A 227 5.65 10.89 4.36
CA ASP A 227 6.61 9.95 4.91
C ASP A 227 7.74 9.71 3.93
N LEU A 228 8.99 9.71 4.44
CA LEU A 228 10.17 9.34 3.66
C LEU A 228 10.92 8.21 4.37
N ALA A 229 11.02 7.08 3.70
CA ALA A 229 11.80 5.93 4.14
C ALA A 229 12.74 5.49 3.02
N ILE A 230 13.99 5.21 3.34
CA ILE A 230 15.03 4.82 2.39
C ILE A 230 15.35 3.36 2.57
N LEU A 231 15.19 2.58 1.49
CA LEU A 231 15.70 1.22 1.39
C LEU A 231 17.22 1.28 1.20
N TYR A 232 17.96 0.52 2.00
CA TYR A 232 19.41 0.45 1.89
C TYR A 232 19.90 -0.99 2.01
N ARG A 233 21.07 -1.29 1.45
CA ARG A 233 21.74 -2.56 1.68
C ARG A 233 22.38 -2.55 3.07
N LYS A 234 22.15 -3.60 3.87
CA LYS A 234 22.72 -3.69 5.22
C LYS A 234 24.25 -3.64 5.16
N GLY A 235 24.84 -2.81 6.00
CA GLY A 235 26.25 -2.47 5.98
C GLY A 235 26.56 -1.15 5.27
N GLU A 236 25.59 -0.60 4.51
CA GLU A 236 25.73 0.66 3.78
C GLU A 236 24.95 1.83 4.45
N GLU A 237 24.52 1.66 5.69
CA GLU A 237 23.75 2.69 6.44
C GLU A 237 24.46 4.03 6.51
N LYS A 238 25.79 4.01 6.52
CA LYS A 238 26.64 5.21 6.58
C LYS A 238 26.65 6.02 5.29
N SER A 239 26.24 5.42 4.18
CA SER A 239 26.10 6.11 2.90
C SER A 239 24.85 6.98 2.82
N ILE A 240 23.93 6.86 3.78
CA ILE A 240 22.71 7.67 3.84
C ILE A 240 23.02 8.97 4.57
N CYS A 241 23.22 10.03 3.81
CA CYS A 241 23.44 11.39 4.29
C CYS A 241 22.15 12.19 4.22
N THR A 242 21.77 12.82 5.34
CA THR A 242 20.55 13.65 5.41
C THR A 242 20.96 15.10 5.68
N GLN A 243 20.43 16.02 4.88
CA GLN A 243 20.60 17.46 5.01
C GLN A 243 19.22 18.12 5.10
N VAL A 244 19.16 19.23 5.83
CA VAL A 244 17.93 20.03 5.96
C VAL A 244 18.23 21.40 5.40
N GLU A 245 17.48 21.77 4.39
CA GLU A 245 17.52 23.08 3.77
C GLU A 245 16.28 23.86 4.21
N ILE A 246 16.48 24.98 4.90
CA ILE A 246 15.41 25.90 5.29
C ILE A 246 15.50 27.11 4.38
N ASP A 247 14.34 27.62 3.98
CA ASP A 247 14.28 28.82 3.13
C ASP A 247 14.88 30.02 3.86
N GLU A 248 15.90 30.65 3.27
CA GLU A 248 16.60 31.79 3.86
C GLU A 248 15.70 33.00 4.09
N GLY A 249 14.62 33.12 3.31
CA GLY A 249 13.61 34.18 3.40
C GLY A 249 12.44 33.86 4.32
N LEU A 250 12.52 32.79 5.16
CA LEU A 250 11.39 32.42 6.01
C LEU A 250 11.14 33.46 7.09
N ALA A 251 10.07 34.22 6.92
CA ALA A 251 9.66 35.31 7.82
C ALA A 251 8.13 35.34 7.97
N PRO A 252 7.60 35.86 9.12
CA PRO A 252 6.17 36.01 9.31
C PRO A 252 5.57 37.08 8.37
N PRO A 253 4.32 36.96 7.95
CA PRO A 253 3.38 35.92 8.32
C PRO A 253 3.62 34.60 7.58
N ILE A 254 3.47 33.46 8.29
CA ILE A 254 3.52 32.12 7.71
C ILE A 254 2.09 31.57 7.65
N CYS A 255 1.71 31.05 6.51
CA CYS A 255 0.40 30.44 6.32
C CYS A 255 0.42 28.95 6.67
N LEU A 256 -0.75 28.43 7.08
CA LEU A 256 -0.96 26.98 7.21
C LEU A 256 -0.64 26.27 5.88
N GLY A 257 0.18 25.23 5.92
CA GLY A 257 0.63 24.46 4.74
C GLY A 257 1.75 25.14 3.94
N GLN A 258 2.27 26.27 4.40
CA GLN A 258 3.39 26.93 3.72
C GLN A 258 4.64 26.05 3.81
N ILE A 259 5.26 25.80 2.66
CA ILE A 259 6.56 25.14 2.58
C ILE A 259 7.63 26.12 3.06
N ALA A 260 8.44 25.67 4.01
CA ALA A 260 9.47 26.47 4.65
C ALA A 260 10.89 25.87 4.48
N GLY A 261 10.99 24.81 3.71
CA GLY A 261 12.24 24.11 3.42
C GLY A 261 12.04 22.69 2.97
N ARG A 262 13.09 21.89 3.00
CA ARG A 262 13.05 20.48 2.63
C ARG A 262 14.11 19.65 3.35
N ILE A 263 13.84 18.37 3.49
CA ILE A 263 14.82 17.35 3.85
C ILE A 263 15.38 16.78 2.55
N VAL A 264 16.68 16.78 2.38
CA VAL A 264 17.37 16.16 1.23
C VAL A 264 18.17 14.97 1.76
N VAL A 265 18.03 13.83 1.09
CA VAL A 265 18.72 12.59 1.46
C VAL A 265 19.50 12.10 0.26
N ASP A 266 20.80 11.89 0.43
CA ASP A 266 21.63 11.14 -0.49
C ASP A 266 21.79 9.71 0.03
N ALA A 267 21.40 8.75 -0.77
CA ALA A 267 21.54 7.33 -0.48
C ALA A 267 22.32 6.65 -1.61
N GLY A 268 23.64 6.61 -1.47
CA GLY A 268 24.53 5.98 -2.44
C GLY A 268 24.50 6.63 -3.82
N GLY A 269 24.37 7.96 -3.89
CA GLY A 269 24.31 8.75 -5.13
C GLY A 269 22.89 8.94 -5.70
N THR A 270 21.87 8.37 -5.07
CA THR A 270 20.47 8.67 -5.40
C THR A 270 19.93 9.69 -4.41
N GLN A 271 19.41 10.81 -4.93
CA GLN A 271 18.84 11.87 -4.12
C GLN A 271 17.33 11.72 -3.99
N TYR A 272 16.86 11.88 -2.75
CA TYR A 272 15.44 11.96 -2.38
C TYR A 272 15.19 13.27 -1.67
N SER A 273 13.99 13.80 -1.74
CA SER A 273 13.63 14.99 -0.97
C SER A 273 12.17 14.95 -0.55
N VAL A 274 11.90 15.52 0.64
CA VAL A 274 10.55 15.75 1.14
C VAL A 274 10.44 17.18 1.66
N ALA A 275 9.37 17.87 1.31
CA ALA A 275 9.13 19.24 1.74
C ALA A 275 8.85 19.28 3.27
N LEU A 276 9.22 20.39 3.88
CA LEU A 276 8.87 20.76 5.25
C LEU A 276 7.83 21.86 5.23
N GLU A 277 6.68 21.61 5.84
CA GLU A 277 5.54 22.52 5.88
C GLU A 277 5.20 22.97 7.29
N ALA A 278 4.69 24.19 7.41
CA ALA A 278 4.09 24.70 8.63
C ALA A 278 2.67 24.16 8.79
N ARG A 279 2.34 23.60 9.96
CA ARG A 279 0.97 23.11 10.27
C ARG A 279 0.16 24.07 11.12
N GLU A 280 0.73 25.22 11.44
CA GLU A 280 0.07 26.31 12.14
C GLU A 280 0.44 27.62 11.44
N ALA A 281 -0.49 28.57 11.44
CA ALA A 281 -0.19 29.90 10.98
C ALA A 281 0.61 30.66 12.04
N VAL A 282 1.59 31.44 11.61
CA VAL A 282 2.38 32.31 12.49
C VAL A 282 2.23 33.74 12.02
N GLU A 283 1.69 34.58 12.87
CA GLU A 283 1.46 35.99 12.53
C GLU A 283 2.70 36.86 12.76
N GLN A 284 2.75 37.98 12.05
CA GLN A 284 3.75 39.00 12.34
C GLN A 284 3.43 39.68 13.70
N ARG A 285 4.43 39.78 14.56
CA ARG A 285 4.28 40.44 15.87
C ARG A 285 3.82 41.89 15.69
N SER A 286 2.70 42.21 16.25
CA SER A 286 2.16 43.59 16.28
C SER A 286 2.51 44.27 17.62
N LEU A 287 2.51 45.60 17.64
CA LEU A 287 2.64 46.35 18.89
C LEU A 287 1.57 45.98 19.92
N ARG A 288 0.37 45.66 19.41
CA ARG A 288 -0.77 45.23 20.24
C ARG A 288 -0.54 43.86 20.90
N SER A 289 -0.01 42.88 20.15
CA SER A 289 0.30 41.54 20.69
C SER A 289 1.50 41.61 21.69
N ALA A 290 2.50 42.44 21.41
CA ALA A 290 3.61 42.69 22.32
C ALA A 290 3.17 43.33 23.65
N PHE A 291 2.30 44.32 23.57
CA PHE A 291 1.74 45.01 24.75
C PHE A 291 0.85 44.08 25.59
N GLY A 292 0.01 43.28 24.91
CA GLY A 292 -0.83 42.26 25.58
C GLY A 292 -0.02 41.24 26.38
N ARG A 293 1.13 40.82 25.86
CA ARG A 293 2.04 39.86 26.52
C ARG A 293 2.75 40.51 27.71
N ILE A 294 3.24 41.73 27.59
CA ILE A 294 3.84 42.46 28.72
C ILE A 294 2.81 42.64 29.84
N LEU A 295 1.58 42.98 29.50
CA LEU A 295 0.50 43.13 30.46
C LEU A 295 0.18 41.80 31.16
N HIS A 296 0.17 40.69 30.43
CA HIS A 296 -0.06 39.35 30.97
C HIS A 296 1.02 38.93 31.94
N ILE A 297 2.29 39.13 31.58
CA ILE A 297 3.45 38.83 32.47
C ILE A 297 3.35 39.69 33.76
N TRP A 298 3.04 40.96 33.63
CA TRP A 298 2.87 41.83 34.79
C TRP A 298 1.73 41.41 35.73
N LEU A 299 0.62 40.94 35.16
CA LEU A 299 -0.51 40.46 35.94
C LEU A 299 -0.21 39.11 36.64
N GLU A 300 0.57 38.23 35.99
CA GLU A 300 0.99 36.97 36.59
C GLU A 300 2.02 37.19 37.74
N GLU A 301 2.98 38.10 37.54
CA GLU A 301 3.93 38.48 38.62
C GLU A 301 3.19 39.13 39.79
N ALA A 302 2.26 40.03 39.51
CA ALA A 302 1.48 40.69 40.57
C ALA A 302 0.57 39.71 41.33
N ALA A 303 0.06 38.64 40.65
CA ALA A 303 -0.71 37.60 41.29
C ALA A 303 0.16 36.64 42.15
N ALA A 304 1.42 36.42 41.73
CA ALA A 304 2.37 35.58 42.46
C ALA A 304 2.92 36.29 43.72
N ASP A 305 3.03 37.61 43.69
CA ASP A 305 3.47 38.42 44.86
C ASP A 305 2.34 38.68 45.90
N ALA A 306 1.07 38.37 45.54
CA ALA A 306 -0.10 38.60 46.41
C ALA A 306 -0.57 37.32 47.15
N GLY A 307 0.05 36.19 46.97
CA GLY A 307 -0.26 34.90 47.62
C GLY A 307 0.87 34.40 48.47
#